data_aff24ec1cc97c097a93dd29a2e8045f8
#
_entry.id   aff24ec1cc97c097a93dd29a2e8045f8
#
_cell.length_a   1.000
_cell.length_b   1.000
_cell.length_c   1.000
_cell.angle_alpha   90.00
_cell.angle_beta   90.00
_cell.angle_gamma   90.00
#
_symmetry.space_group_name_H-M   'P 1'
#
loop_
_entity.id
_entity.type
_entity.pdbx_description
1 polymer ?
#
loop_
_entity_poly.entity_id
_entity_poly.type
_entity_poly.pdbx_seq_one_letter_code
_entity_poly.pdbx_strand_id
1 'polypeptide(L)'
;MEYEENTIVKQEEVKEIANRLTILLSTDQDDERSVYLSGNFNQWITQDKKYLMHQTALGKYIFTFPPEFIYPSELIYKFTKGDWSEVEIDKSENKTPNRHCRKKSGIQKEHVPKWRQNWLPYRPSQLPQVHLISEEFEIPQLKKTRKVWALLPHDYNTSEEHYPVLYLQDAQNLFNEKSPFGNWQIDKKLAVMSDYGIGKIIIIAIEHAEKERVLEYNVGKTLLGEGQGKQYIRFLTDTLKPFVDKNFRTKPEREFTGVGGSSMGGLVSLLSGLIYPEVYGKLMIFSPSLWVIPKIKFSFLDFFEPMHTKMYLYAGGKESATMVTHIEKFKKRLLKRDTLQEKMEIILSINEQGKHNETYWSDEFPKAIEWLFFSNRKGDL
;
A
#
# COMPACT_ATOMS: atom_id res chain seq x y z
N MET A 1 -20.08 -38.55 -37.99
CA MET A 1 -20.18 -38.55 -36.50
C MET A 1 -19.15 -37.60 -35.82
N GLU A 2 -17.84 -37.73 -36.01
CA GLU A 2 -16.85 -36.81 -35.40
C GLU A 2 -16.96 -35.33 -35.85
N TYR A 3 -17.43 -35.07 -37.08
CA TYR A 3 -17.64 -33.70 -37.58
C TYR A 3 -18.88 -33.02 -37.01
N GLU A 4 -19.94 -33.79 -36.69
CA GLU A 4 -21.18 -33.26 -36.10
C GLU A 4 -21.02 -32.99 -34.61
N GLU A 5 -20.33 -33.86 -33.86
CA GLU A 5 -20.02 -33.64 -32.45
C GLU A 5 -19.17 -32.38 -32.23
N ASN A 6 -18.14 -32.18 -33.05
CA ASN A 6 -17.31 -30.94 -32.97
C ASN A 6 -18.08 -29.65 -33.30
N THR A 7 -19.14 -29.75 -34.13
CA THR A 7 -19.98 -28.61 -34.49
C THR A 7 -20.99 -28.32 -33.39
N ILE A 8 -21.52 -29.31 -32.73
CA ILE A 8 -22.48 -29.19 -31.61
C ILE A 8 -21.75 -28.62 -30.38
N VAL A 9 -20.58 -29.15 -30.03
CA VAL A 9 -19.74 -28.62 -28.92
C VAL A 9 -19.35 -27.16 -29.15
N LYS A 10 -18.95 -26.76 -30.36
CA LYS A 10 -18.69 -25.36 -30.67
C LYS A 10 -19.96 -24.49 -30.60
N GLN A 11 -21.13 -25.01 -30.96
CA GLN A 11 -22.39 -24.25 -30.88
C GLN A 11 -22.89 -24.10 -29.43
N GLU A 12 -22.65 -25.07 -28.56
CA GLU A 12 -22.97 -25.00 -27.12
C GLU A 12 -22.00 -24.04 -26.41
N GLU A 13 -20.69 -24.09 -26.68
CA GLU A 13 -19.72 -23.14 -26.16
C GLU A 13 -20.04 -21.69 -26.59
N VAL A 14 -20.43 -21.47 -27.83
CA VAL A 14 -20.85 -20.15 -28.34
C VAL A 14 -22.15 -19.68 -27.68
N LYS A 15 -23.11 -20.56 -27.40
CA LYS A 15 -24.34 -20.24 -26.67
C LYS A 15 -24.06 -19.94 -25.19
N GLU A 16 -23.17 -20.69 -24.56
CA GLU A 16 -22.77 -20.47 -23.16
C GLU A 16 -22.05 -19.13 -22.97
N ILE A 17 -21.21 -18.76 -23.90
CA ILE A 17 -20.56 -17.43 -23.92
C ILE A 17 -21.58 -16.31 -24.17
N ALA A 18 -22.59 -16.52 -24.98
CA ALA A 18 -23.66 -15.54 -25.24
C ALA A 18 -24.53 -15.22 -24.02
N ASN A 19 -24.62 -16.13 -23.06
CA ASN A 19 -25.35 -15.92 -21.80
C ASN A 19 -24.54 -15.28 -20.67
N ARG A 20 -23.27 -14.93 -20.94
CA ARG A 20 -22.35 -14.34 -19.98
C ARG A 20 -21.98 -12.91 -20.40
N LEU A 21 -21.74 -12.04 -19.44
CA LEU A 21 -21.24 -10.72 -19.74
C LEU A 21 -19.77 -10.80 -20.18
N THR A 22 -19.50 -10.27 -21.35
CA THR A 22 -18.16 -10.14 -21.91
C THR A 22 -17.83 -8.67 -22.12
N ILE A 23 -16.71 -8.22 -21.55
CA ILE A 23 -16.18 -6.86 -21.78
C ILE A 23 -15.11 -6.94 -22.86
N LEU A 24 -15.28 -6.15 -23.90
CA LEU A 24 -14.29 -5.93 -24.94
C LEU A 24 -13.68 -4.54 -24.72
N LEU A 25 -12.40 -4.48 -24.47
CA LEU A 25 -11.67 -3.24 -24.31
C LEU A 25 -10.79 -2.97 -25.54
N SER A 26 -10.79 -1.71 -25.99
CA SER A 26 -9.78 -1.17 -26.91
C SER A 26 -9.02 -0.03 -26.22
N THR A 27 -7.74 0.15 -26.56
CA THR A 27 -6.94 1.27 -26.07
C THR A 27 -6.08 1.86 -27.20
N ASP A 28 -5.88 3.19 -27.16
CA ASP A 28 -5.01 3.89 -28.12
C ASP A 28 -3.53 3.77 -27.73
N GLN A 29 -3.26 3.40 -26.47
CA GLN A 29 -1.90 3.21 -25.93
C GLN A 29 -1.74 1.79 -25.40
N ASP A 30 -1.06 0.96 -26.15
CA ASP A 30 -0.67 -0.38 -25.70
C ASP A 30 0.86 -0.44 -25.49
N ASP A 31 1.26 -0.97 -24.34
CA ASP A 31 2.64 -1.12 -23.92
C ASP A 31 2.93 -2.52 -23.37
N GLU A 32 2.15 -3.51 -23.80
CA GLU A 32 2.27 -4.93 -23.46
C GLU A 32 2.03 -5.27 -21.97
N ARG A 33 1.76 -4.28 -21.11
CA ARG A 33 1.42 -4.54 -19.71
C ARG A 33 0.02 -5.12 -19.59
N SER A 34 -0.13 -6.04 -18.65
CA SER A 34 -1.41 -6.65 -18.34
C SER A 34 -2.47 -5.62 -17.93
N VAL A 35 -3.70 -5.80 -18.40
CA VAL A 35 -4.85 -4.97 -18.03
C VAL A 35 -5.77 -5.75 -17.11
N TYR A 36 -6.24 -5.11 -16.05
CA TYR A 36 -7.12 -5.67 -15.05
C TYR A 36 -8.42 -4.87 -14.94
N LEU A 37 -9.49 -5.56 -14.54
CA LEU A 37 -10.72 -4.93 -14.08
C LEU A 37 -10.65 -4.76 -12.56
N SER A 38 -10.86 -3.54 -12.09
CA SER A 38 -10.97 -3.19 -10.66
C SER A 38 -12.32 -2.56 -10.41
N GLY A 39 -13.08 -3.02 -9.43
CA GLY A 39 -14.43 -2.52 -9.22
C GLY A 39 -15.08 -3.00 -7.92
N ASN A 40 -16.37 -2.69 -7.77
CA ASN A 40 -17.16 -3.04 -6.59
C ASN A 40 -17.32 -4.56 -6.35
N PHE A 41 -16.96 -5.37 -7.31
CA PHE A 41 -17.01 -6.84 -7.26
C PHE A 41 -15.72 -7.48 -6.71
N ASN A 42 -14.62 -6.75 -6.66
CA ASN A 42 -13.33 -7.23 -6.13
C ASN A 42 -12.72 -6.24 -5.13
N GLN A 43 -13.54 -5.41 -4.48
CA GLN A 43 -13.11 -4.42 -3.49
C GLN A 43 -12.08 -3.41 -4.05
N TRP A 44 -12.16 -3.12 -5.34
CA TRP A 44 -11.26 -2.21 -6.04
C TRP A 44 -9.78 -2.64 -6.07
N ILE A 45 -9.51 -3.95 -5.92
CA ILE A 45 -8.14 -4.49 -6.03
C ILE A 45 -7.66 -4.32 -7.48
N THR A 46 -6.57 -3.59 -7.66
CA THR A 46 -6.06 -3.17 -8.98
C THR A 46 -5.32 -4.26 -9.76
N GLN A 47 -4.84 -5.31 -9.08
CA GLN A 47 -4.04 -6.40 -9.66
C GLN A 47 -4.61 -7.78 -9.28
N ASP A 48 -5.92 -7.92 -9.27
CA ASP A 48 -6.57 -9.20 -9.00
C ASP A 48 -6.48 -10.12 -10.22
N LYS A 49 -5.74 -11.21 -10.11
CA LYS A 49 -5.53 -12.19 -11.19
C LYS A 49 -6.84 -12.80 -11.72
N LYS A 50 -7.90 -12.84 -10.90
CA LYS A 50 -9.22 -13.33 -11.31
C LYS A 50 -9.89 -12.42 -12.33
N TYR A 51 -9.47 -11.16 -12.39
CA TYR A 51 -10.02 -10.12 -13.27
C TYR A 51 -8.98 -9.59 -14.25
N LEU A 52 -7.96 -10.41 -14.53
CA LEU A 52 -6.98 -10.17 -15.60
C LEU A 52 -7.68 -10.31 -16.96
N MET A 53 -7.56 -9.30 -17.81
CA MET A 53 -8.07 -9.35 -19.18
C MET A 53 -7.10 -10.12 -20.09
N HIS A 54 -7.66 -10.89 -21.01
CA HIS A 54 -6.89 -11.58 -22.03
C HIS A 54 -6.67 -10.66 -23.25
N GLN A 55 -5.41 -10.47 -23.65
CA GLN A 55 -5.06 -9.71 -24.83
C GLN A 55 -5.31 -10.53 -26.09
N THR A 56 -6.16 -10.04 -26.98
CA THR A 56 -6.51 -10.72 -28.26
C THR A 56 -5.71 -10.17 -29.44
N ALA A 57 -5.30 -8.91 -29.38
CA ALA A 57 -4.43 -8.23 -30.31
C ALA A 57 -3.83 -6.98 -29.65
N LEU A 58 -2.91 -6.30 -30.33
CA LEU A 58 -2.34 -5.04 -29.85
C LEU A 58 -3.47 -4.04 -29.53
N GLY A 59 -3.51 -3.54 -28.31
CA GLY A 59 -4.52 -2.61 -27.82
C GLY A 59 -5.94 -3.19 -27.75
N LYS A 60 -6.12 -4.50 -27.80
CA LYS A 60 -7.44 -5.16 -27.71
C LYS A 60 -7.43 -6.24 -26.65
N TYR A 61 -8.39 -6.17 -25.75
CA TYR A 61 -8.51 -7.07 -24.61
C TYR A 61 -9.94 -7.58 -24.45
N ILE A 62 -10.08 -8.79 -23.90
CA ILE A 62 -11.35 -9.41 -23.60
C ILE A 62 -11.36 -9.95 -22.18
N PHE A 63 -12.50 -9.82 -21.51
CA PHE A 63 -12.77 -10.49 -20.24
C PHE A 63 -14.21 -10.99 -20.23
N THR A 64 -14.41 -12.26 -19.91
CA THR A 64 -15.74 -12.87 -19.76
C THR A 64 -15.92 -13.26 -18.30
N PHE A 65 -16.97 -12.75 -17.65
CA PHE A 65 -17.28 -13.11 -16.27
C PHE A 65 -17.59 -14.61 -16.16
N PRO A 66 -17.07 -15.32 -15.13
CA PRO A 66 -17.30 -16.75 -14.98
C PRO A 66 -18.78 -17.07 -14.69
N PRO A 67 -19.25 -18.29 -14.97
CA PRO A 67 -20.67 -18.66 -14.81
C PRO A 67 -21.17 -18.51 -13.37
N GLU A 68 -20.30 -18.78 -12.38
CA GLU A 68 -20.58 -18.68 -10.95
C GLU A 68 -20.52 -17.26 -10.41
N PHE A 69 -20.26 -16.26 -11.27
CA PHE A 69 -20.13 -14.87 -10.83
C PHE A 69 -21.46 -14.30 -10.33
N ILE A 70 -21.49 -13.85 -9.09
CA ILE A 70 -22.65 -13.19 -8.48
C ILE A 70 -22.63 -11.72 -8.85
N TYR A 71 -23.51 -11.32 -9.76
CA TYR A 71 -23.60 -9.94 -10.22
C TYR A 71 -24.21 -9.05 -9.14
N PRO A 72 -23.54 -7.92 -8.78
CA PRO A 72 -24.20 -6.85 -8.05
C PRO A 72 -25.35 -6.25 -8.87
N SER A 73 -26.16 -5.38 -8.27
CA SER A 73 -27.23 -4.66 -8.97
C SER A 73 -26.70 -3.86 -10.17
N GLU A 74 -25.50 -3.34 -10.02
CA GLU A 74 -24.75 -2.62 -11.05
C GLU A 74 -23.26 -2.89 -10.87
N LEU A 75 -22.54 -3.21 -11.96
CA LEU A 75 -21.09 -3.27 -11.97
C LEU A 75 -20.55 -1.85 -12.07
N ILE A 76 -19.71 -1.47 -11.11
CA ILE A 76 -18.99 -0.20 -11.10
C ILE A 76 -17.51 -0.53 -11.13
N TYR A 77 -16.78 -0.04 -12.14
CA TYR A 77 -15.41 -0.48 -12.37
C TYR A 77 -14.54 0.53 -13.10
N LYS A 78 -13.25 0.25 -13.13
CA LYS A 78 -12.21 0.89 -13.93
C LYS A 78 -11.27 -0.15 -14.50
N PHE A 79 -10.51 0.27 -15.51
CA PHE A 79 -9.38 -0.49 -16.03
C PHE A 79 -8.08 0.04 -15.44
N THR A 80 -7.19 -0.89 -15.07
CA THR A 80 -5.86 -0.57 -14.55
C THR A 80 -4.80 -1.44 -15.21
N LYS A 81 -3.57 -1.00 -15.20
CA LYS A 81 -2.39 -1.81 -15.57
C LYS A 81 -1.69 -2.39 -14.34
N GLY A 82 -2.46 -2.67 -13.28
CA GLY A 82 -2.00 -3.31 -12.06
C GLY A 82 -1.86 -2.39 -10.85
N ASP A 83 -2.00 -1.07 -11.05
CA ASP A 83 -1.90 -0.08 -9.97
C ASP A 83 -2.71 1.18 -10.29
N TRP A 84 -3.11 1.95 -9.27
CA TRP A 84 -3.78 3.24 -9.44
C TRP A 84 -2.90 4.30 -10.09
N SER A 85 -1.57 4.15 -10.03
CA SER A 85 -0.63 4.97 -10.81
C SER A 85 -0.72 4.75 -12.31
N GLU A 86 -1.41 3.68 -12.73
CA GLU A 86 -1.50 3.22 -14.11
C GLU A 86 -2.96 2.96 -14.51
N VAL A 87 -3.89 3.70 -13.90
CA VAL A 87 -5.33 3.63 -14.20
C VAL A 87 -5.66 4.39 -15.48
N GLU A 88 -6.79 4.04 -16.08
CA GLU A 88 -7.34 4.75 -17.23
C GLU A 88 -7.58 6.24 -16.96
N ILE A 89 -7.26 7.07 -17.95
CA ILE A 89 -7.52 8.51 -18.00
C ILE A 89 -8.10 8.92 -19.35
N ASP A 90 -8.69 10.11 -19.44
CA ASP A 90 -9.21 10.63 -20.70
C ASP A 90 -8.09 11.15 -21.63
N LYS A 91 -8.46 11.59 -22.86
CA LYS A 91 -7.53 12.15 -23.83
C LYS A 91 -6.80 13.41 -23.32
N SER A 92 -7.45 14.15 -22.44
CA SER A 92 -6.91 15.38 -21.82
C SER A 92 -6.19 15.11 -20.49
N GLU A 93 -5.91 13.83 -20.20
CA GLU A 93 -5.19 13.36 -18.99
C GLU A 93 -5.95 13.61 -17.68
N ASN A 94 -7.26 13.85 -17.75
CA ASN A 94 -8.09 13.94 -16.56
C ASN A 94 -8.54 12.55 -16.10
N LYS A 95 -8.90 12.48 -14.82
CA LYS A 95 -9.60 11.34 -14.22
C LYS A 95 -10.89 11.07 -14.99
N THR A 96 -11.11 9.84 -15.39
CA THR A 96 -12.39 9.38 -15.90
C THR A 96 -13.36 9.09 -14.73
N PRO A 97 -14.68 9.26 -14.90
CA PRO A 97 -15.65 8.70 -13.94
C PRO A 97 -15.55 7.18 -13.90
N ASN A 98 -16.09 6.57 -12.85
CA ASN A 98 -16.23 5.11 -12.82
C ASN A 98 -17.16 4.68 -13.95
N ARG A 99 -16.86 3.52 -14.54
CA ARG A 99 -17.72 2.89 -15.55
C ARG A 99 -18.84 2.15 -14.89
N HIS A 100 -20.01 2.16 -15.52
CA HIS A 100 -21.23 1.55 -15.02
C HIS A 100 -21.79 0.54 -16.01
N CYS A 101 -22.10 -0.68 -15.57
CA CYS A 101 -22.74 -1.68 -16.41
C CYS A 101 -23.82 -2.45 -15.62
N ARG A 102 -25.06 -2.40 -16.13
CA ARG A 102 -26.21 -3.16 -15.57
C ARG A 102 -26.48 -4.46 -16.32
N LYS A 103 -25.76 -4.71 -17.39
CA LYS A 103 -25.87 -5.97 -18.14
C LYS A 103 -25.35 -7.13 -17.33
N LYS A 104 -26.01 -8.26 -17.39
CA LYS A 104 -25.56 -9.52 -16.80
C LYS A 104 -25.14 -10.54 -17.87
N SER A 105 -25.39 -10.24 -19.15
CA SER A 105 -25.02 -11.07 -20.29
C SER A 105 -24.78 -10.20 -21.54
N GLY A 106 -24.18 -10.80 -22.56
CA GLY A 106 -23.88 -10.16 -23.84
C GLY A 106 -22.57 -9.36 -23.80
N ILE A 107 -22.39 -8.48 -24.77
CA ILE A 107 -21.13 -7.75 -24.96
C ILE A 107 -21.26 -6.32 -24.48
N GLN A 108 -20.28 -5.89 -23.66
CA GLN A 108 -20.02 -4.50 -23.30
C GLN A 108 -18.73 -4.06 -23.98
N LYS A 109 -18.81 -3.03 -24.83
CA LYS A 109 -17.64 -2.48 -25.52
C LYS A 109 -17.15 -1.25 -24.77
N GLU A 110 -15.84 -1.19 -24.53
CA GLU A 110 -15.16 -0.13 -23.79
C GLU A 110 -13.95 0.38 -24.56
N HIS A 111 -13.58 1.63 -24.26
CA HIS A 111 -12.41 2.26 -24.84
C HIS A 111 -11.66 3.07 -23.79
N VAL A 112 -10.32 2.91 -23.76
CA VAL A 112 -9.40 3.67 -22.91
C VAL A 112 -8.43 4.44 -23.83
N PRO A 113 -8.53 5.77 -23.90
CA PRO A 113 -7.64 6.56 -24.76
C PRO A 113 -6.22 6.68 -24.22
N LYS A 114 -6.06 6.81 -22.90
CA LYS A 114 -4.75 6.95 -22.26
C LYS A 114 -4.70 6.24 -20.90
N TRP A 115 -3.49 5.94 -20.48
CA TRP A 115 -3.18 5.38 -19.17
C TRP A 115 -2.35 6.38 -18.35
N ARG A 116 -2.65 6.50 -17.06
CA ARG A 116 -1.79 7.22 -16.14
C ARG A 116 -0.41 6.55 -16.10
N GLN A 117 0.64 7.32 -15.88
CA GLN A 117 2.00 6.80 -15.77
C GLN A 117 2.66 7.30 -14.49
N ASN A 118 3.12 6.39 -13.64
CA ASN A 118 3.87 6.71 -12.42
C ASN A 118 3.23 7.81 -11.55
N TRP A 119 1.90 7.71 -11.31
CA TRP A 119 1.16 8.70 -10.50
C TRP A 119 1.05 10.09 -11.17
N LEU A 120 1.41 10.22 -12.42
CA LEU A 120 1.23 11.44 -13.21
C LEU A 120 0.13 11.23 -14.28
N PRO A 121 -0.68 12.25 -14.57
CA PRO A 121 -0.76 13.52 -13.85
C PRO A 121 -1.48 13.39 -12.50
N TYR A 122 -1.14 14.24 -11.55
CA TYR A 122 -1.90 14.46 -10.33
C TYR A 122 -2.52 15.86 -10.35
N ARG A 123 -3.58 16.07 -9.58
CA ARG A 123 -4.18 17.41 -9.42
C ARG A 123 -3.48 18.18 -8.32
N PRO A 124 -2.87 19.34 -8.59
CA PRO A 124 -2.21 20.16 -7.57
C PRO A 124 -3.13 20.51 -6.38
N SER A 125 -4.44 20.68 -6.62
CA SER A 125 -5.43 20.94 -5.58
C SER A 125 -5.65 19.77 -4.61
N GLN A 126 -5.18 18.58 -4.94
CA GLN A 126 -5.28 17.37 -4.10
C GLN A 126 -3.98 17.08 -3.35
N LEU A 127 -2.92 17.87 -3.57
CA LEU A 127 -1.66 17.69 -2.83
C LEU A 127 -1.90 17.87 -1.34
N PRO A 128 -1.32 17.02 -0.49
CA PRO A 128 -1.37 17.21 0.95
C PRO A 128 -0.68 18.51 1.34
N GLN A 129 -1.16 19.11 2.43
CA GLN A 129 -0.52 20.27 3.03
C GLN A 129 0.71 19.80 3.82
N VAL A 130 1.91 20.17 3.36
CA VAL A 130 3.16 19.82 4.05
C VAL A 130 3.39 20.85 5.15
N HIS A 131 3.33 20.41 6.40
CA HIS A 131 3.49 21.23 7.58
C HIS A 131 4.73 20.80 8.36
N LEU A 132 5.64 21.74 8.62
CA LEU A 132 6.76 21.52 9.51
C LEU A 132 6.29 21.63 10.96
N ILE A 133 6.27 20.51 11.67
CA ILE A 133 5.91 20.49 13.10
C ILE A 133 7.02 21.18 13.91
N SER A 134 8.28 20.78 13.70
CA SER A 134 9.45 21.39 14.35
C SER A 134 10.72 21.07 13.59
N GLU A 135 11.64 22.02 13.53
CA GLU A 135 13.04 21.78 13.12
C GLU A 135 13.80 20.97 14.17
N GLU A 136 13.46 21.15 15.44
CA GLU A 136 14.14 20.60 16.61
C GLU A 136 13.15 20.00 17.60
N PHE A 137 12.34 19.03 17.16
CA PHE A 137 11.41 18.32 18.04
C PHE A 137 12.21 17.51 19.07
N GLU A 138 11.96 17.75 20.35
CA GLU A 138 12.69 17.10 21.43
C GLU A 138 12.46 15.58 21.49
N ILE A 139 13.55 14.84 21.63
CA ILE A 139 13.57 13.39 21.92
C ILE A 139 14.17 13.19 23.32
N PRO A 140 13.36 13.33 24.39
CA PRO A 140 13.88 13.23 25.77
C PRO A 140 14.59 11.92 26.03
N GLN A 141 14.12 10.82 25.43
CA GLN A 141 14.66 9.47 25.61
C GLN A 141 16.09 9.32 25.05
N LEU A 142 16.48 10.17 24.13
CA LEU A 142 17.81 10.19 23.52
C LEU A 142 18.62 11.42 23.90
N LYS A 143 17.99 12.42 24.54
CA LYS A 143 18.55 13.75 24.79
C LYS A 143 19.03 14.44 23.51
N LYS A 144 18.20 14.37 22.47
CA LYS A 144 18.45 14.88 21.12
C LYS A 144 17.22 15.62 20.60
N THR A 145 17.36 16.23 19.45
CA THR A 145 16.24 16.80 18.69
C THR A 145 16.14 16.16 17.31
N ARG A 146 14.97 16.34 16.66
CA ARG A 146 14.72 15.82 15.34
C ARG A 146 13.76 16.71 14.57
N LYS A 147 13.99 16.86 13.28
CA LYS A 147 13.02 17.50 12.40
C LYS A 147 11.85 16.54 12.15
N VAL A 148 10.64 17.06 12.33
CA VAL A 148 9.39 16.31 12.18
C VAL A 148 8.42 17.10 11.33
N TRP A 149 7.78 16.39 10.37
CA TRP A 149 6.83 16.94 9.43
C TRP A 149 5.46 16.27 9.58
N ALA A 150 4.40 16.98 9.20
CA ALA A 150 3.09 16.41 8.95
C ALA A 150 2.68 16.68 7.51
N LEU A 151 2.23 15.63 6.79
CA LEU A 151 1.48 15.77 5.57
C LEU A 151 0.01 15.58 5.91
N LEU A 152 -0.74 16.66 5.81
CA LEU A 152 -2.16 16.71 6.13
C LEU A 152 -3.00 16.58 4.84
N PRO A 153 -4.19 15.97 4.85
CA PRO A 153 -5.07 15.95 3.70
C PRO A 153 -5.24 17.33 3.06
N HIS A 154 -5.41 17.38 1.74
CA HIS A 154 -5.50 18.63 0.99
C HIS A 154 -6.58 19.60 1.52
N ASP A 155 -7.69 19.06 2.02
CA ASP A 155 -8.84 19.78 2.56
C ASP A 155 -8.84 19.85 4.10
N TYR A 156 -7.73 19.57 4.75
CA TYR A 156 -7.64 19.52 6.21
C TYR A 156 -8.18 20.78 6.90
N ASN A 157 -7.90 21.98 6.39
CA ASN A 157 -8.32 23.24 7.00
C ASN A 157 -9.82 23.57 6.79
N THR A 158 -10.50 22.86 5.88
CA THR A 158 -11.92 23.08 5.56
C THR A 158 -12.81 21.91 5.99
N SER A 159 -12.22 20.80 6.45
CA SER A 159 -12.90 19.60 6.92
C SER A 159 -12.83 19.51 8.44
N GLU A 160 -13.86 18.95 9.05
CA GLU A 160 -13.89 18.59 10.48
C GLU A 160 -13.58 17.08 10.71
N GLU A 161 -13.18 16.37 9.65
CA GLU A 161 -12.89 14.93 9.72
C GLU A 161 -11.68 14.64 10.61
N HIS A 162 -11.72 13.47 11.26
CA HIS A 162 -10.59 12.87 11.95
C HIS A 162 -9.99 11.75 11.09
N TYR A 163 -8.67 11.68 11.07
CA TYR A 163 -7.92 10.87 10.11
C TYR A 163 -7.10 9.77 10.78
N PRO A 164 -6.93 8.60 10.13
CA PRO A 164 -5.89 7.66 10.53
C PRO A 164 -4.52 8.31 10.39
N VAL A 165 -3.54 7.78 11.13
CA VAL A 165 -2.17 8.32 11.16
C VAL A 165 -1.16 7.23 10.85
N LEU A 166 -0.19 7.54 9.99
CA LEU A 166 0.99 6.71 9.76
C LEU A 166 2.26 7.49 10.11
N TYR A 167 3.03 6.96 11.05
CA TYR A 167 4.36 7.46 11.43
C TYR A 167 5.40 6.82 10.51
N LEU A 168 6.02 7.62 9.63
CA LEU A 168 7.01 7.17 8.65
C LEU A 168 8.41 7.64 9.00
N GLN A 169 9.35 6.70 8.93
CA GLN A 169 10.77 6.97 9.12
C GLN A 169 11.39 7.56 7.85
N ASP A 170 12.56 8.23 8.03
CA ASP A 170 13.42 8.71 6.96
C ASP A 170 12.75 9.80 6.09
N ALA A 171 12.17 10.83 6.73
CA ALA A 171 11.42 11.90 6.07
C ALA A 171 12.16 12.56 4.90
N GLN A 172 13.50 12.58 4.93
CA GLN A 172 14.35 13.14 3.87
C GLN A 172 14.06 12.52 2.50
N ASN A 173 13.61 11.24 2.47
CA ASN A 173 13.40 10.47 1.26
C ASN A 173 11.91 10.35 0.86
N LEU A 174 10.99 10.96 1.60
CA LEU A 174 9.55 10.70 1.40
C LEU A 174 8.89 11.62 0.38
N PHE A 175 9.22 12.92 0.39
CA PHE A 175 8.58 13.96 -0.44
C PHE A 175 9.53 15.08 -0.89
N ASN A 176 10.79 15.05 -0.49
CA ASN A 176 11.77 16.07 -0.87
C ASN A 176 12.42 15.72 -2.23
N GLU A 177 12.17 16.53 -3.25
CA GLU A 177 12.73 16.33 -4.60
C GLU A 177 14.28 16.40 -4.65
N LYS A 178 14.91 17.02 -3.65
CA LYS A 178 16.36 17.14 -3.54
C LYS A 178 17.02 16.06 -2.69
N SER A 179 16.30 14.99 -2.35
CA SER A 179 16.84 13.88 -1.59
C SER A 179 18.01 13.22 -2.34
N PRO A 180 19.18 13.02 -1.70
CA PRO A 180 20.33 12.40 -2.35
C PRO A 180 20.17 10.90 -2.62
N PHE A 181 19.21 10.25 -1.97
CA PHE A 181 18.99 8.80 -2.07
C PHE A 181 17.78 8.41 -2.93
N GLY A 182 17.03 9.40 -3.41
CA GLY A 182 15.78 9.21 -4.12
C GLY A 182 14.58 9.70 -3.32
N ASN A 183 13.40 9.62 -3.92
CA ASN A 183 12.19 10.18 -3.34
C ASN A 183 11.01 9.22 -3.55
N TRP A 184 10.26 8.95 -2.48
CA TRP A 184 9.04 8.14 -2.58
C TRP A 184 7.88 8.89 -3.23
N GLN A 185 7.94 10.22 -3.31
CA GLN A 185 6.89 11.07 -3.86
C GLN A 185 5.51 10.81 -3.21
N ILE A 186 5.51 10.57 -1.90
CA ILE A 186 4.27 10.21 -1.18
C ILE A 186 3.21 11.32 -1.26
N ASP A 187 3.61 12.58 -1.38
CA ASP A 187 2.75 13.73 -1.57
C ASP A 187 1.93 13.61 -2.87
N LYS A 188 2.58 13.29 -3.99
CA LYS A 188 1.92 13.10 -5.30
C LYS A 188 1.01 11.87 -5.30
N LYS A 189 1.46 10.79 -4.65
CA LYS A 189 0.68 9.55 -4.53
C LYS A 189 -0.56 9.73 -3.66
N LEU A 190 -0.44 10.41 -2.53
CA LEU A 190 -1.58 10.77 -1.68
C LEU A 190 -2.57 11.68 -2.42
N ALA A 191 -2.08 12.60 -3.27
CA ALA A 191 -2.94 13.43 -4.11
C ALA A 191 -3.79 12.59 -5.07
N VAL A 192 -3.19 11.61 -5.75
CA VAL A 192 -3.92 10.70 -6.64
C VAL A 192 -4.90 9.84 -5.86
N MET A 193 -4.48 9.26 -4.74
CA MET A 193 -5.35 8.44 -3.88
C MET A 193 -6.57 9.23 -3.39
N SER A 194 -6.36 10.46 -2.97
CA SER A 194 -7.45 11.39 -2.57
C SER A 194 -8.39 11.68 -3.73
N ASP A 195 -7.86 11.99 -4.91
CA ASP A 195 -8.64 12.27 -6.12
C ASP A 195 -9.52 11.07 -6.55
N TYR A 196 -9.06 9.84 -6.31
CA TYR A 196 -9.84 8.63 -6.58
C TYR A 196 -10.74 8.18 -5.41
N GLY A 197 -10.77 8.94 -4.31
CA GLY A 197 -11.62 8.61 -3.15
C GLY A 197 -11.17 7.37 -2.38
N ILE A 198 -9.91 6.92 -2.57
CA ILE A 198 -9.37 5.74 -1.86
C ILE A 198 -9.33 6.01 -0.36
N GLY A 199 -8.94 7.23 0.04
CA GLY A 199 -8.97 7.65 1.43
C GLY A 199 -8.02 8.81 1.72
N LYS A 200 -8.14 9.33 2.93
CA LYS A 200 -7.33 10.43 3.44
C LYS A 200 -6.65 10.01 4.73
N ILE A 201 -5.39 10.36 4.90
CA ILE A 201 -4.55 9.97 6.03
C ILE A 201 -3.60 11.11 6.40
N ILE A 202 -3.25 11.22 7.67
CA ILE A 202 -2.15 12.06 8.14
C ILE A 202 -0.87 11.24 8.11
N ILE A 203 0.18 11.75 7.48
CA ILE A 203 1.52 11.16 7.58
C ILE A 203 2.37 12.03 8.51
N ILE A 204 2.92 11.42 9.54
CA ILE A 204 3.94 12.05 10.38
C ILE A 204 5.29 11.51 9.92
N ALA A 205 6.08 12.36 9.32
CA ALA A 205 7.36 12.02 8.73
C ALA A 205 8.50 12.49 9.64
N ILE A 206 9.36 11.56 10.06
CA ILE A 206 10.44 11.78 11.01
C ILE A 206 11.78 11.65 10.27
N GLU A 207 12.61 12.69 10.30
CA GLU A 207 13.94 12.64 9.72
C GLU A 207 14.84 11.66 10.49
N HIS A 208 15.78 11.01 9.79
CA HIS A 208 16.77 10.16 10.44
C HIS A 208 17.99 10.98 10.94
N ALA A 209 18.77 10.36 11.83
CA ALA A 209 19.93 10.95 12.47
C ALA A 209 21.21 10.89 11.64
N GLU A 210 21.11 10.96 10.30
CA GLU A 210 22.26 10.91 9.41
C GLU A 210 23.21 9.75 9.77
N LYS A 211 24.44 10.04 10.22
CA LYS A 211 25.45 9.05 10.57
C LYS A 211 25.05 8.15 11.74
N GLU A 212 24.19 8.63 12.63
CA GLU A 212 23.72 7.89 13.80
C GLU A 212 22.45 7.06 13.54
N ARG A 213 21.86 7.14 12.33
CA ARG A 213 20.64 6.40 11.94
C ARG A 213 20.71 4.91 12.28
N VAL A 214 21.83 4.25 11.99
CA VAL A 214 22.01 2.82 12.27
C VAL A 214 21.97 2.53 13.78
N LEU A 215 22.55 3.41 14.58
CA LEU A 215 22.55 3.29 16.04
C LEU A 215 21.16 3.51 16.62
N GLU A 216 20.48 4.57 16.18
CA GLU A 216 19.14 4.93 16.68
C GLU A 216 18.05 3.94 16.26
N TYR A 217 18.18 3.26 15.12
CA TYR A 217 17.18 2.31 14.63
C TYR A 217 17.47 0.85 15.03
N ASN A 218 18.57 0.59 15.71
CA ASN A 218 18.96 -0.74 16.17
C ASN A 218 18.74 -0.93 17.67
N VAL A 219 18.15 -2.06 18.05
CA VAL A 219 17.90 -2.43 19.45
C VAL A 219 18.99 -3.33 20.05
N GLY A 220 19.97 -3.77 19.25
CA GLY A 220 21.05 -4.66 19.65
C GLY A 220 22.42 -3.97 19.67
N LYS A 221 23.48 -4.73 19.97
CA LYS A 221 24.84 -4.25 19.87
C LYS A 221 25.27 -4.10 18.41
N THR A 222 25.95 -3.00 18.10
CA THR A 222 26.57 -2.72 16.81
C THR A 222 28.08 -2.52 16.97
N LEU A 223 28.81 -2.45 15.86
CA LEU A 223 30.22 -2.04 15.87
C LEU A 223 30.41 -0.60 16.37
N LEU A 224 29.36 0.22 16.30
CA LEU A 224 29.37 1.63 16.75
C LEU A 224 28.95 1.80 18.23
N GLY A 225 28.61 0.70 18.91
CA GLY A 225 28.13 0.71 20.29
C GLY A 225 26.78 0.02 20.48
N GLU A 226 26.17 0.27 21.64
CA GLU A 226 24.87 -0.27 21.97
C GLU A 226 23.75 0.49 21.24
N GLY A 227 22.82 -0.23 20.59
CA GLY A 227 21.74 0.35 19.84
C GLY A 227 20.78 1.14 20.73
N GLN A 228 20.30 2.25 20.21
CA GLN A 228 19.37 3.18 20.89
C GLN A 228 17.91 2.98 20.44
N GLY A 229 17.62 1.93 19.69
CA GLY A 229 16.31 1.70 19.07
C GLY A 229 15.17 1.58 20.10
N LYS A 230 15.42 1.06 21.29
CA LYS A 230 14.40 1.02 22.36
C LYS A 230 14.02 2.43 22.82
N GLN A 231 15.00 3.32 22.98
CA GLN A 231 14.75 4.71 23.36
C GLN A 231 14.03 5.46 22.24
N TYR A 232 14.41 5.21 20.98
CA TYR A 232 13.75 5.79 19.82
C TYR A 232 12.28 5.31 19.69
N ILE A 233 12.02 4.02 19.88
CA ILE A 233 10.64 3.48 19.90
C ILE A 233 9.81 4.12 21.01
N ARG A 234 10.38 4.28 22.22
CA ARG A 234 9.72 4.99 23.31
C ARG A 234 9.44 6.46 22.97
N PHE A 235 10.34 7.13 22.25
CA PHE A 235 10.08 8.47 21.75
C PHE A 235 8.85 8.51 20.83
N LEU A 236 8.77 7.62 19.85
CA LEU A 236 7.62 7.54 18.94
C LEU A 236 6.30 7.35 19.70
N THR A 237 6.32 6.47 20.71
CA THR A 237 5.12 6.04 21.44
C THR A 237 4.74 6.98 22.58
N ASP A 238 5.71 7.36 23.42
CA ASP A 238 5.44 8.07 24.67
C ASP A 238 5.50 9.60 24.53
N THR A 239 6.14 10.10 23.45
CA THR A 239 6.35 11.55 23.25
C THR A 239 5.67 12.05 21.98
N LEU A 240 6.03 11.50 20.81
CA LEU A 240 5.57 12.03 19.52
C LEU A 240 4.07 11.74 19.30
N LYS A 241 3.62 10.50 19.52
CA LYS A 241 2.20 10.16 19.30
C LYS A 241 1.26 10.99 20.17
N PRO A 242 1.45 11.13 21.50
CA PRO A 242 0.58 11.98 22.32
C PRO A 242 0.58 13.45 21.88
N PHE A 243 1.73 13.97 21.42
CA PHE A 243 1.81 15.31 20.87
C PHE A 243 0.95 15.43 19.59
N VAL A 244 1.05 14.47 18.67
CA VAL A 244 0.30 14.45 17.41
C VAL A 244 -1.20 14.37 17.68
N ASP A 245 -1.64 13.46 18.54
CA ASP A 245 -3.06 13.29 18.87
C ASP A 245 -3.66 14.53 19.53
N LYS A 246 -2.86 15.27 20.28
CA LYS A 246 -3.30 16.54 20.92
C LYS A 246 -3.43 17.69 19.93
N ASN A 247 -2.57 17.73 18.89
CA ASN A 247 -2.44 18.93 18.04
C ASN A 247 -3.08 18.75 16.65
N PHE A 248 -3.44 17.52 16.26
CA PHE A 248 -4.06 17.24 14.96
C PHE A 248 -5.34 16.43 15.14
N ARG A 249 -6.24 16.51 14.16
CA ARG A 249 -7.49 15.74 14.14
C ARG A 249 -7.21 14.29 13.76
N THR A 250 -6.67 13.53 14.67
CA THR A 250 -6.36 12.11 14.52
C THR A 250 -7.51 11.24 15.00
N LYS A 251 -7.53 9.98 14.52
CA LYS A 251 -8.21 8.86 15.17
C LYS A 251 -7.14 8.16 16.02
N PRO A 252 -7.12 8.39 17.35
CA PRO A 252 -5.99 7.99 18.20
C PRO A 252 -5.94 6.49 18.49
N GLU A 253 -7.02 5.76 18.18
CA GLU A 253 -7.12 4.32 18.46
C GLU A 253 -6.10 3.54 17.61
N ARG A 254 -5.62 2.42 18.15
CA ARG A 254 -4.60 1.60 17.51
C ARG A 254 -4.96 1.12 16.09
N GLU A 255 -6.23 0.86 15.85
CA GLU A 255 -6.74 0.40 14.55
C GLU A 255 -6.59 1.44 13.44
N PHE A 256 -6.43 2.71 13.79
CA PHE A 256 -6.16 3.83 12.90
C PHE A 256 -4.72 4.36 13.00
N THR A 257 -3.90 3.76 13.86
CA THR A 257 -2.50 4.16 14.08
C THR A 257 -1.55 3.17 13.44
N GLY A 258 -0.70 3.66 12.55
CA GLY A 258 0.32 2.86 11.88
C GLY A 258 1.72 3.40 12.07
N VAL A 259 2.70 2.52 11.89
CA VAL A 259 4.12 2.87 11.85
C VAL A 259 4.77 2.14 10.66
N GLY A 260 5.71 2.80 9.98
CA GLY A 260 6.29 2.24 8.77
C GLY A 260 7.62 2.85 8.36
N GLY A 261 8.25 2.21 7.38
CA GLY A 261 9.50 2.64 6.79
C GLY A 261 10.17 1.52 6.00
N SER A 262 11.35 1.82 5.46
CA SER A 262 12.15 0.87 4.69
C SER A 262 13.49 0.57 5.34
N SER A 263 14.10 -0.57 4.99
CA SER A 263 15.45 -0.94 5.45
C SER A 263 15.56 -0.93 6.98
N MET A 264 16.46 -0.13 7.54
CA MET A 264 16.56 0.08 9.01
C MET A 264 15.31 0.76 9.58
N GLY A 265 14.69 1.71 8.82
CA GLY A 265 13.40 2.31 9.18
C GLY A 265 12.26 1.27 9.22
N GLY A 266 12.28 0.30 8.31
CA GLY A 266 11.38 -0.86 8.36
C GLY A 266 11.64 -1.75 9.57
N LEU A 267 12.89 -1.96 9.94
CA LEU A 267 13.25 -2.75 11.14
C LEU A 267 12.74 -2.09 12.42
N VAL A 268 13.02 -0.80 12.65
CA VAL A 268 12.57 -0.10 13.86
C VAL A 268 11.05 0.01 13.92
N SER A 269 10.38 0.18 12.78
CA SER A 269 8.91 0.20 12.69
C SER A 269 8.30 -1.16 13.02
N LEU A 270 8.88 -2.25 12.52
CA LEU A 270 8.50 -3.60 12.89
C LEU A 270 8.59 -3.81 14.41
N LEU A 271 9.73 -3.42 14.99
CA LEU A 271 9.95 -3.55 16.43
C LEU A 271 9.00 -2.66 17.24
N SER A 272 8.66 -1.47 16.75
CA SER A 272 7.65 -0.60 17.39
C SER A 272 6.30 -1.32 17.51
N GLY A 273 5.83 -1.91 16.42
CA GLY A 273 4.55 -2.65 16.43
C GLY A 273 4.58 -3.93 17.27
N LEU A 274 5.74 -4.58 17.40
CA LEU A 274 5.88 -5.79 18.21
C LEU A 274 6.06 -5.49 19.71
N ILE A 275 6.65 -4.34 20.07
CA ILE A 275 6.90 -3.93 21.46
C ILE A 275 5.69 -3.20 22.04
N TYR A 276 4.97 -2.42 21.21
CA TYR A 276 3.79 -1.65 21.60
C TYR A 276 2.57 -2.03 20.72
N PRO A 277 2.12 -3.31 20.79
CA PRO A 277 0.99 -3.78 20.01
C PRO A 277 -0.31 -3.07 20.37
N GLU A 278 -0.43 -2.54 21.59
CA GLU A 278 -1.57 -1.74 22.05
C GLU A 278 -1.65 -0.35 21.41
N VAL A 279 -0.56 0.10 20.77
CA VAL A 279 -0.47 1.42 20.12
C VAL A 279 -0.58 1.33 18.60
N TYR A 280 0.12 0.37 17.98
CA TYR A 280 0.22 0.27 16.53
C TYR A 280 -0.55 -0.93 15.99
N GLY A 281 -1.67 -0.67 15.34
CA GLY A 281 -2.47 -1.70 14.67
C GLY A 281 -2.14 -1.92 13.19
N LYS A 282 -1.35 -1.01 12.59
CA LYS A 282 -0.99 -1.04 11.17
C LYS A 282 0.52 -0.93 11.00
N LEU A 283 1.13 -1.92 10.33
CA LEU A 283 2.58 -1.99 10.16
C LEU A 283 2.93 -2.00 8.67
N MET A 284 3.62 -0.97 8.18
CA MET A 284 4.13 -0.87 6.81
C MET A 284 5.64 -1.12 6.80
N ILE A 285 6.05 -2.31 6.41
CA ILE A 285 7.41 -2.81 6.60
C ILE A 285 8.04 -3.17 5.25
N PHE A 286 8.87 -2.28 4.72
CA PHE A 286 9.51 -2.46 3.44
C PHE A 286 10.96 -2.88 3.59
N SER A 287 11.32 -4.01 2.97
CA SER A 287 12.70 -4.52 2.90
C SER A 287 13.47 -4.42 4.24
N PRO A 288 12.88 -4.86 5.37
CA PRO A 288 13.46 -4.60 6.68
C PRO A 288 14.83 -5.26 6.84
N SER A 289 15.76 -4.56 7.49
CA SER A 289 17.14 -5.05 7.75
C SER A 289 17.16 -6.15 8.82
N LEU A 290 16.45 -7.26 8.59
CA LEU A 290 16.32 -8.38 9.55
C LEU A 290 17.66 -9.06 9.88
N TRP A 291 18.65 -8.94 9.00
CA TRP A 291 19.99 -9.45 9.20
C TRP A 291 20.74 -8.80 10.35
N VAL A 292 20.34 -7.58 10.73
CA VAL A 292 20.92 -6.84 11.87
C VAL A 292 20.52 -7.51 13.19
N ILE A 293 19.35 -8.15 13.25
CA ILE A 293 18.85 -8.86 14.43
C ILE A 293 18.44 -10.28 14.02
N PRO A 294 19.40 -11.18 13.72
CA PRO A 294 19.10 -12.50 13.18
C PRO A 294 18.31 -13.41 14.14
N LYS A 295 18.30 -13.06 15.43
CA LYS A 295 17.54 -13.74 16.48
C LYS A 295 16.56 -12.77 17.14
N ILE A 296 15.60 -12.25 16.36
CA ILE A 296 14.49 -11.51 16.97
C ILE A 296 13.80 -12.43 17.97
N LYS A 297 13.85 -12.04 19.25
CA LYS A 297 13.12 -12.74 20.31
C LYS A 297 11.69 -12.21 20.30
N PHE A 298 10.74 -13.08 20.01
CA PHE A 298 9.31 -12.76 20.09
C PHE A 298 8.75 -12.90 21.53
N SER A 299 9.63 -13.02 22.54
CA SER A 299 9.23 -13.21 23.93
C SER A 299 8.36 -12.06 24.48
N PHE A 300 8.49 -10.85 23.92
CA PHE A 300 7.60 -9.75 24.29
C PHE A 300 6.17 -9.94 23.79
N LEU A 301 5.93 -10.73 22.73
CA LEU A 301 4.59 -11.10 22.30
C LEU A 301 3.90 -12.09 23.24
N ASP A 302 4.65 -12.72 24.17
CA ASP A 302 4.11 -13.66 25.14
C ASP A 302 3.40 -12.95 26.31
N PHE A 303 3.63 -11.64 26.47
CA PHE A 303 3.10 -10.84 27.59
C PHE A 303 1.83 -10.05 27.22
N PHE A 304 1.46 -10.02 25.95
CA PHE A 304 0.29 -9.29 25.49
C PHE A 304 -0.73 -10.24 24.88
N GLU A 305 -2.01 -10.00 25.17
CA GLU A 305 -3.07 -10.66 24.42
C GLU A 305 -2.96 -10.29 22.93
N PRO A 306 -3.09 -11.26 22.02
CA PRO A 306 -3.03 -11.00 20.61
C PRO A 306 -4.11 -9.99 20.21
N MET A 307 -3.68 -8.89 19.61
CA MET A 307 -4.56 -7.82 19.11
C MET A 307 -4.60 -7.85 17.59
N HIS A 308 -5.77 -7.55 17.01
CA HIS A 308 -5.95 -7.54 15.57
C HIS A 308 -5.00 -6.54 14.90
N THR A 309 -3.99 -7.04 14.18
CA THR A 309 -2.91 -6.24 13.57
C THR A 309 -2.81 -6.54 12.09
N LYS A 310 -2.77 -5.52 11.26
CA LYS A 310 -2.44 -5.63 9.84
C LYS A 310 -0.96 -5.32 9.61
N MET A 311 -0.26 -6.21 8.90
CA MET A 311 1.15 -6.03 8.55
C MET A 311 1.35 -6.21 7.05
N TYR A 312 1.80 -5.16 6.38
CA TYR A 312 2.19 -5.18 4.99
C TYR A 312 3.71 -5.33 4.90
N LEU A 313 4.18 -6.48 4.42
CA LEU A 313 5.60 -6.76 4.19
C LEU A 313 5.90 -6.63 2.70
N TYR A 314 6.99 -5.95 2.36
CA TYR A 314 7.52 -5.90 1.00
C TYR A 314 8.95 -6.39 0.94
N ALA A 315 9.30 -7.08 -0.16
CA ALA A 315 10.66 -7.49 -0.49
C ALA A 315 10.91 -7.41 -2.00
N GLY A 316 12.06 -6.89 -2.39
CA GLY A 316 12.54 -6.96 -3.77
C GLY A 316 13.40 -8.22 -4.01
N GLY A 317 13.12 -8.92 -5.11
CA GLY A 317 13.86 -10.14 -5.49
C GLY A 317 15.32 -9.89 -5.89
N LYS A 318 15.65 -8.67 -6.32
CA LYS A 318 17.02 -8.25 -6.70
C LYS A 318 17.73 -7.40 -5.63
N GLU A 319 17.21 -7.33 -4.41
CA GLU A 319 17.88 -6.61 -3.31
C GLU A 319 19.13 -7.35 -2.81
N SER A 320 18.98 -8.63 -2.56
CA SER A 320 20.07 -9.56 -2.20
C SER A 320 19.61 -11.00 -2.38
N ALA A 321 20.55 -11.93 -2.41
CA ALA A 321 20.25 -13.37 -2.51
C ALA A 321 19.39 -13.92 -1.35
N THR A 322 19.29 -13.20 -0.24
CA THR A 322 18.65 -13.70 1.00
C THR A 322 17.45 -12.87 1.47
N MET A 323 17.17 -11.72 0.88
CA MET A 323 16.11 -10.81 1.36
C MET A 323 14.75 -11.50 1.42
N VAL A 324 14.27 -12.03 0.31
CA VAL A 324 12.97 -12.71 0.21
C VAL A 324 12.91 -13.88 1.20
N THR A 325 13.94 -14.74 1.20
CA THR A 325 14.00 -15.90 2.11
C THR A 325 13.98 -15.50 3.59
N HIS A 326 14.62 -14.39 3.96
CA HIS A 326 14.60 -13.89 5.34
C HIS A 326 13.20 -13.41 5.76
N ILE A 327 12.51 -12.68 4.89
CA ILE A 327 11.16 -12.19 5.17
C ILE A 327 10.15 -13.34 5.22
N GLU A 328 10.23 -14.32 4.32
CA GLU A 328 9.39 -15.51 4.36
C GLU A 328 9.59 -16.32 5.64
N LYS A 329 10.86 -16.55 6.05
CA LYS A 329 11.19 -17.20 7.32
C LYS A 329 10.65 -16.41 8.51
N PHE A 330 10.76 -15.08 8.48
CA PHE A 330 10.21 -14.20 9.50
C PHE A 330 8.69 -14.37 9.58
N LYS A 331 7.95 -14.21 8.47
CA LYS A 331 6.50 -14.40 8.38
C LYS A 331 6.09 -15.78 8.92
N LYS A 332 6.77 -16.85 8.48
CA LYS A 332 6.49 -18.21 8.93
C LYS A 332 6.71 -18.39 10.44
N ARG A 333 7.75 -17.77 11.02
CA ARG A 333 7.98 -17.81 12.47
C ARG A 333 6.91 -17.09 13.26
N LEU A 334 6.46 -15.94 12.75
CA LEU A 334 5.42 -15.14 13.39
C LEU A 334 4.09 -15.90 13.42
N LEU A 335 3.71 -16.52 12.30
CA LEU A 335 2.47 -17.27 12.14
C LEU A 335 2.50 -18.68 12.77
N LYS A 336 3.64 -19.18 13.24
CA LYS A 336 3.70 -20.47 13.98
C LYS A 336 3.05 -20.41 15.36
N ARG A 337 2.74 -19.24 15.88
CA ARG A 337 2.03 -19.06 17.13
C ARG A 337 0.53 -19.06 16.87
N ASP A 338 -0.17 -20.10 17.27
CA ASP A 338 -1.61 -20.28 17.02
C ASP A 338 -2.43 -19.06 17.43
N THR A 339 -2.06 -18.44 18.57
CA THR A 339 -2.71 -17.21 19.06
C THR A 339 -2.56 -15.98 18.15
N LEU A 340 -1.55 -15.96 17.29
CA LEU A 340 -1.32 -14.84 16.34
C LEU A 340 -1.97 -15.08 14.98
N GLN A 341 -2.22 -16.33 14.57
CA GLN A 341 -2.81 -16.63 13.26
C GLN A 341 -4.17 -15.99 13.07
N GLU A 342 -4.99 -15.98 14.11
CA GLU A 342 -6.34 -15.42 14.08
C GLU A 342 -6.37 -13.88 14.23
N LYS A 343 -5.30 -13.29 14.75
CA LYS A 343 -5.24 -11.86 15.10
C LYS A 343 -4.32 -11.02 14.19
N MET A 344 -3.48 -11.66 13.37
CA MET A 344 -2.58 -10.95 12.46
C MET A 344 -2.91 -11.23 11.00
N GLU A 345 -3.32 -10.18 10.30
CA GLU A 345 -3.41 -10.20 8.85
C GLU A 345 -2.06 -9.77 8.25
N ILE A 346 -1.41 -10.64 7.48
CA ILE A 346 -0.09 -10.36 6.90
C ILE A 346 -0.12 -10.55 5.38
N ILE A 347 0.04 -9.46 4.64
CA ILE A 347 0.42 -9.52 3.22
C ILE A 347 1.94 -9.55 3.11
N LEU A 348 2.44 -10.37 2.20
CA LEU A 348 3.80 -10.33 1.71
C LEU A 348 3.76 -10.06 0.20
N SER A 349 4.18 -8.86 -0.18
CA SER A 349 4.36 -8.45 -1.57
C SER A 349 5.81 -8.67 -1.96
N ILE A 350 6.03 -9.42 -3.04
CA ILE A 350 7.35 -9.67 -3.60
C ILE A 350 7.39 -9.12 -5.02
N ASN A 351 8.29 -8.18 -5.26
CA ASN A 351 8.60 -7.71 -6.61
C ASN A 351 9.88 -8.39 -7.07
N GLU A 352 9.79 -9.34 -8.00
CA GLU A 352 10.95 -10.12 -8.49
C GLU A 352 12.06 -9.24 -9.09
N GLN A 353 11.71 -8.07 -9.65
CA GLN A 353 12.66 -7.11 -10.21
C GLN A 353 13.06 -6.03 -9.20
N GLY A 354 12.41 -6.02 -8.03
CA GLY A 354 12.60 -5.02 -6.97
C GLY A 354 14.04 -4.97 -6.47
N LYS A 355 14.57 -3.75 -6.32
CA LYS A 355 15.89 -3.45 -5.76
C LYS A 355 15.73 -2.71 -4.44
N HIS A 356 16.79 -2.65 -3.63
CA HIS A 356 16.80 -1.97 -2.34
C HIS A 356 16.98 -0.45 -2.51
N ASN A 357 15.94 0.22 -2.98
CA ASN A 357 15.95 1.66 -3.19
C ASN A 357 14.55 2.29 -3.16
N GLU A 358 14.54 3.61 -3.12
CA GLU A 358 13.36 4.45 -2.97
C GLU A 358 12.34 4.29 -4.10
N THR A 359 12.77 4.01 -5.32
CA THR A 359 11.86 3.84 -6.48
C THR A 359 10.87 2.70 -6.24
N TYR A 360 11.35 1.54 -5.82
CA TYR A 360 10.49 0.38 -5.59
C TYR A 360 9.64 0.51 -4.32
N TRP A 361 10.15 1.17 -3.27
CA TRP A 361 9.35 1.48 -2.08
C TRP A 361 8.29 2.53 -2.38
N SER A 362 8.63 3.48 -3.22
CA SER A 362 7.71 4.48 -3.76
C SER A 362 6.52 3.84 -4.47
N ASP A 363 6.77 2.87 -5.36
CA ASP A 363 5.72 2.19 -6.12
C ASP A 363 4.86 1.27 -5.25
N GLU A 364 5.40 0.79 -4.14
CA GLU A 364 4.71 -0.08 -3.20
C GLU A 364 3.87 0.68 -2.15
N PHE A 365 4.23 1.94 -1.86
CA PHE A 365 3.60 2.75 -0.83
C PHE A 365 2.07 2.85 -0.95
N PRO A 366 1.47 3.15 -2.12
CA PRO A 366 0.03 3.28 -2.23
C PRO A 366 -0.73 1.98 -1.97
N LYS A 367 -0.19 0.84 -2.45
CA LYS A 367 -0.77 -0.49 -2.22
C LYS A 367 -0.82 -0.81 -0.74
N ALA A 368 0.27 -0.49 -0.03
CA ALA A 368 0.34 -0.69 1.41
C ALA A 368 -0.63 0.21 2.18
N ILE A 369 -0.73 1.50 1.81
CA ILE A 369 -1.68 2.45 2.43
C ILE A 369 -3.12 1.98 2.21
N GLU A 370 -3.49 1.65 0.97
CA GLU A 370 -4.84 1.20 0.63
C GLU A 370 -5.22 -0.04 1.45
N TRP A 371 -4.36 -1.05 1.47
CA TRP A 371 -4.66 -2.28 2.19
C TRP A 371 -4.68 -2.09 3.72
N LEU A 372 -3.73 -1.34 4.27
CA LEU A 372 -3.64 -1.14 5.72
C LEU A 372 -4.80 -0.34 6.29
N PHE A 373 -5.24 0.72 5.60
CA PHE A 373 -6.14 1.71 6.18
C PHE A 373 -7.52 1.77 5.51
N PHE A 374 -7.66 1.34 4.24
CA PHE A 374 -8.86 1.60 3.45
C PHE A 374 -9.55 0.36 2.88
N SER A 375 -8.94 -0.83 2.93
CA SER A 375 -9.48 -2.07 2.35
C SER A 375 -10.74 -2.63 3.03
N ASN A 376 -11.17 -2.08 4.16
CA ASN A 376 -12.35 -2.55 4.91
C ASN A 376 -13.57 -1.64 4.77
N ARG A 377 -13.60 -0.72 3.82
CA ARG A 377 -14.79 0.07 3.53
C ARG A 377 -15.84 -0.81 2.83
N LYS A 378 -16.52 -1.66 3.60
CA LYS A 378 -17.81 -2.22 3.22
C LYS A 378 -18.83 -1.09 3.30
N GLY A 379 -19.20 -0.52 2.17
CA GLY A 379 -20.50 0.12 2.02
C GLY A 379 -20.59 1.64 2.02
N ASP A 380 -19.63 2.38 1.47
CA ASP A 380 -19.83 3.80 1.11
C ASP A 380 -19.07 4.13 -0.19
N LEU A 381 -19.56 3.64 -1.31
CA LEU A 381 -19.29 4.14 -2.67
C LEU A 381 -20.53 3.98 -3.53
#